data_c39ae94a17db984b3f8a3561c7934dda
#
_entry.id   c39ae94a17db984b3f8a3561c7934dda
#
_cell.length_a   1.000
_cell.length_b   1.000
_cell.length_c   1.000
_cell.angle_alpha   90.00
_cell.angle_beta   90.00
_cell.angle_gamma   90.00
#
_symmetry.space_group_name_H-M   'P 1'
#
loop_
_entity.id
_entity.type
_entity.pdbx_description
1 polymer ?
#
loop_
_entity_poly.entity_id
_entity_poly.type
_entity_poly.pdbx_seq_one_letter_code
_entity_poly.pdbx_strand_id
1 'polypeptide(L)'
;MTSGPSSNSYSNPGENQAKEPAPGGKTGRVCGILAIVLALTCVGIPIAIILGIIAIVKTSKAKSIARSYPETYEMPSSAGLILGIVGLCLPVVMLPFVGIVSAIAIPALLGQRARARDKAAISNMTARLNDLTGQYDKLAETKQPPEEIKGSLETYLKTSYAQDKNPWNMAEPAYRWTFTEGGTTQEATELLAREQARVLGQAVFLFTAPVQGRSGFIGGAVKVQNSINGENTVTKAVEIE
;
A
#
# COMPACT_ATOMS: atom_id res chain seq x y z
N MET A 1 85.97 -31.52 42.61
CA MET A 1 85.02 -30.60 42.00
C MET A 1 84.57 -31.25 40.66
N THR A 2 83.48 -31.94 40.68
CA THR A 2 82.93 -32.72 39.56
C THR A 2 81.73 -31.98 39.03
N SER A 3 81.89 -31.47 37.81
CA SER A 3 80.83 -30.89 37.01
C SER A 3 79.92 -32.00 36.41
N GLY A 4 78.65 -32.07 36.85
CA GLY A 4 77.69 -33.01 36.30
C GLY A 4 77.22 -32.61 34.86
N PRO A 5 76.84 -33.60 34.05
CA PRO A 5 76.43 -33.37 32.68
C PRO A 5 75.03 -32.70 32.64
N SER A 6 74.87 -31.68 31.76
CA SER A 6 73.59 -31.01 31.44
C SER A 6 72.64 -32.02 30.79
N SER A 7 71.45 -32.12 31.40
CA SER A 7 70.32 -32.89 30.83
C SER A 7 69.82 -32.21 29.57
N ASN A 8 70.13 -32.81 28.41
CA ASN A 8 69.44 -32.49 27.15
C ASN A 8 67.97 -32.88 27.27
N SER A 9 67.12 -31.88 27.35
CA SER A 9 65.68 -31.99 27.29
C SER A 9 65.32 -32.39 25.83
N TYR A 10 65.13 -33.71 25.64
CA TYR A 10 64.49 -34.20 24.40
C TYR A 10 63.07 -33.71 24.36
N SER A 11 62.78 -32.71 23.55
CA SER A 11 61.44 -32.33 23.18
C SER A 11 60.79 -33.50 22.45
N ASN A 12 59.69 -33.98 23.00
CA ASN A 12 58.90 -35.11 22.52
C ASN A 12 58.29 -34.73 21.16
N PRO A 13 58.52 -35.47 20.05
CA PRO A 13 57.93 -35.14 18.71
C PRO A 13 56.44 -35.44 18.59
N GLY A 14 55.72 -35.55 19.72
CA GLY A 14 54.31 -35.80 19.84
C GLY A 14 53.49 -34.63 20.39
N GLU A 15 54.05 -33.43 20.42
CA GLU A 15 53.26 -32.26 20.86
C GLU A 15 52.19 -31.99 19.79
N ASN A 16 50.96 -32.27 20.14
CA ASN A 16 49.76 -32.03 19.34
C ASN A 16 49.76 -30.58 18.86
N GLN A 17 50.34 -30.31 17.68
CA GLN A 17 50.13 -29.03 16.99
C GLN A 17 48.65 -28.95 16.71
N ALA A 18 47.93 -28.05 17.42
CA ALA A 18 46.53 -27.80 17.19
C ALA A 18 46.33 -27.46 15.72
N LYS A 19 45.60 -28.31 14.98
CA LYS A 19 45.32 -28.13 13.56
C LYS A 19 44.63 -26.82 13.33
N GLU A 20 45.07 -26.06 12.34
CA GLU A 20 44.42 -24.79 12.02
C GLU A 20 43.07 -25.01 11.33
N PRO A 21 42.05 -24.16 11.62
CA PRO A 21 40.77 -24.25 10.94
C PRO A 21 40.93 -23.94 9.45
N ALA A 22 40.44 -24.80 8.55
CA ALA A 22 40.56 -24.64 7.12
C ALA A 22 40.00 -23.29 6.64
N PRO A 23 40.73 -22.54 5.77
CA PRO A 23 40.33 -21.21 5.31
C PRO A 23 38.99 -21.25 4.58
N GLY A 24 38.04 -20.38 4.96
CA GLY A 24 36.70 -20.29 4.38
C GLY A 24 35.61 -21.12 5.09
N GLY A 25 35.97 -22.04 6.01
CA GLY A 25 34.98 -22.84 6.72
C GLY A 25 34.07 -22.03 7.63
N LYS A 26 34.62 -21.06 8.36
CA LYS A 26 33.87 -20.12 9.21
C LYS A 26 32.98 -19.18 8.36
N THR A 27 33.53 -18.62 7.31
CA THR A 27 32.85 -17.73 6.36
C THR A 27 31.66 -18.43 5.70
N GLY A 28 31.80 -19.68 5.27
CA GLY A 28 30.72 -20.46 4.69
C GLY A 28 29.55 -20.67 5.65
N ARG A 29 29.83 -20.89 6.95
CA ARG A 29 28.79 -21.05 7.96
C ARG A 29 28.05 -19.73 8.21
N VAL A 30 28.75 -18.62 8.34
CA VAL A 30 28.15 -17.29 8.56
C VAL A 30 27.29 -16.88 7.35
N CYS A 31 27.79 -17.05 6.13
CA CYS A 31 27.01 -16.77 4.91
C CYS A 31 25.76 -17.67 4.81
N GLY A 32 25.84 -18.93 5.22
CA GLY A 32 24.68 -19.82 5.24
C GLY A 32 23.60 -19.39 6.23
N ILE A 33 23.97 -18.98 7.44
CA ILE A 33 23.01 -18.44 8.43
C ILE A 33 22.37 -17.16 7.91
N LEU A 34 23.19 -16.24 7.37
CA LEU A 34 22.68 -14.97 6.86
C LEU A 34 21.76 -15.17 5.66
N ALA A 35 22.03 -16.16 4.81
CA ALA A 35 21.17 -16.53 3.70
C ALA A 35 19.78 -16.97 4.18
N ILE A 36 19.69 -17.78 5.24
CA ILE A 36 18.40 -18.22 5.80
C ILE A 36 17.62 -17.04 6.38
N VAL A 37 18.27 -16.16 7.16
CA VAL A 37 17.62 -14.98 7.75
C VAL A 37 17.07 -14.06 6.65
N LEU A 38 17.85 -13.81 5.60
CA LEU A 38 17.43 -12.97 4.48
C LEU A 38 16.35 -13.65 3.61
N ALA A 39 16.37 -14.98 3.50
CA ALA A 39 15.35 -15.73 2.75
C ALA A 39 13.95 -15.62 3.38
N LEU A 40 13.86 -15.36 4.69
CA LEU A 40 12.58 -15.12 5.39
C LEU A 40 12.00 -13.72 5.09
N THR A 41 12.80 -12.82 4.52
CA THR A 41 12.32 -11.50 4.10
C THR A 41 12.12 -11.51 2.58
N CYS A 42 10.94 -11.17 2.09
CA CYS A 42 10.63 -11.15 0.65
C CYS A 42 11.62 -10.32 -0.17
N VAL A 43 12.12 -9.21 0.40
CA VAL A 43 13.11 -8.33 -0.23
C VAL A 43 14.51 -8.96 -0.25
N GLY A 44 14.83 -9.82 0.71
CA GLY A 44 16.13 -10.47 0.86
C GLY A 44 16.34 -11.68 -0.03
N ILE A 45 15.32 -12.19 -0.74
CA ILE A 45 15.41 -13.40 -1.55
C ILE A 45 16.54 -13.39 -2.57
N PRO A 46 16.76 -12.36 -3.40
CA PRO A 46 17.88 -12.34 -4.36
C PRO A 46 19.24 -12.41 -3.68
N ILE A 47 19.38 -11.72 -2.55
CA ILE A 47 20.63 -11.69 -1.77
C ILE A 47 20.85 -13.03 -1.08
N ALA A 48 19.79 -13.67 -0.56
CA ALA A 48 19.86 -14.98 0.06
C ALA A 48 20.36 -16.06 -0.90
N ILE A 49 19.91 -16.04 -2.15
CA ILE A 49 20.36 -16.96 -3.20
C ILE A 49 21.89 -16.80 -3.43
N ILE A 50 22.35 -15.57 -3.58
CA ILE A 50 23.79 -15.27 -3.79
C ILE A 50 24.62 -15.76 -2.59
N LEU A 51 24.18 -15.43 -1.37
CA LEU A 51 24.86 -15.85 -0.14
C LEU A 51 24.84 -17.37 0.05
N GLY A 52 23.76 -18.04 -0.30
CA GLY A 52 23.66 -19.51 -0.29
C GLY A 52 24.68 -20.16 -1.21
N ILE A 53 24.84 -19.66 -2.43
CA ILE A 53 25.85 -20.13 -3.39
C ILE A 53 27.26 -19.90 -2.84
N ILE A 54 27.55 -18.72 -2.31
CA ILE A 54 28.84 -18.40 -1.70
C ILE A 54 29.13 -19.34 -0.53
N ALA A 55 28.15 -19.62 0.33
CA ALA A 55 28.30 -20.54 1.45
C ALA A 55 28.69 -21.95 0.99
N ILE A 56 28.02 -22.49 -0.03
CA ILE A 56 28.30 -23.81 -0.61
C ILE A 56 29.74 -23.83 -1.19
N VAL A 57 30.07 -22.85 -2.01
CA VAL A 57 31.42 -22.81 -2.69
C VAL A 57 32.52 -22.67 -1.65
N LYS A 58 32.40 -21.79 -0.67
CA LYS A 58 33.42 -21.59 0.38
C LYS A 58 33.58 -22.84 1.26
N THR A 59 32.48 -23.46 1.67
CA THR A 59 32.55 -24.69 2.48
C THR A 59 33.12 -25.87 1.69
N SER A 60 32.75 -26.01 0.42
CA SER A 60 33.27 -27.07 -0.45
C SER A 60 34.79 -26.92 -0.68
N LYS A 61 35.26 -25.70 -0.97
CA LYS A 61 36.70 -25.41 -1.08
C LYS A 61 37.43 -25.69 0.23
N ALA A 62 36.91 -25.27 1.37
CA ALA A 62 37.51 -25.54 2.67
C ALA A 62 37.65 -27.04 2.94
N LYS A 63 36.63 -27.85 2.58
CA LYS A 63 36.71 -29.32 2.70
C LYS A 63 37.76 -29.92 1.75
N SER A 64 37.87 -29.43 0.53
CA SER A 64 38.90 -29.89 -0.43
C SER A 64 40.30 -29.61 0.12
N ILE A 65 40.56 -28.42 0.62
CA ILE A 65 41.86 -28.06 1.21
C ILE A 65 42.18 -28.95 2.41
N ALA A 66 41.26 -29.14 3.34
CA ALA A 66 41.46 -29.98 4.52
C ALA A 66 41.70 -31.47 4.15
N ARG A 67 41.14 -31.97 3.03
CA ARG A 67 41.42 -33.30 2.53
C ARG A 67 42.82 -33.43 1.88
N SER A 68 43.28 -32.38 1.22
CA SER A 68 44.61 -32.35 0.59
C SER A 68 45.74 -32.21 1.61
N TYR A 69 45.48 -31.56 2.75
CA TYR A 69 46.46 -31.30 3.80
C TYR A 69 45.92 -31.67 5.19
N PRO A 70 45.67 -32.98 5.45
CA PRO A 70 45.04 -33.46 6.68
C PRO A 70 45.87 -33.25 7.96
N GLU A 71 47.17 -33.09 7.81
CA GLU A 71 48.09 -32.85 8.92
C GLU A 71 48.06 -31.37 9.40
N THR A 72 47.75 -30.44 8.49
CA THR A 72 47.81 -28.99 8.75
C THR A 72 46.43 -28.41 9.12
N TYR A 73 45.39 -28.88 8.46
CA TYR A 73 44.07 -28.28 8.59
C TYR A 73 43.03 -29.21 9.26
N GLU A 74 42.24 -28.62 10.15
CA GLU A 74 41.10 -29.32 10.71
C GLU A 74 39.96 -29.40 9.70
N MET A 75 39.26 -30.55 9.62
CA MET A 75 38.12 -30.75 8.73
C MET A 75 36.98 -29.81 9.09
N PRO A 76 36.56 -28.91 8.19
CA PRO A 76 35.44 -27.99 8.48
C PRO A 76 34.14 -28.73 8.60
N SER A 77 33.26 -28.28 9.52
CA SER A 77 31.98 -28.90 9.71
C SER A 77 31.10 -28.79 8.46
N SER A 78 30.26 -29.77 8.20
CA SER A 78 29.32 -29.77 7.07
C SER A 78 28.17 -28.73 7.22
N ALA A 79 28.08 -28.09 8.39
CA ALA A 79 27.02 -27.13 8.67
C ALA A 79 26.91 -25.99 7.65
N GLY A 80 28.02 -25.42 7.20
CA GLY A 80 28.02 -24.37 6.18
C GLY A 80 27.43 -24.80 4.83
N LEU A 81 27.67 -26.07 4.44
CA LEU A 81 27.12 -26.63 3.22
C LEU A 81 25.61 -26.89 3.37
N ILE A 82 25.19 -27.48 4.47
CA ILE A 82 23.77 -27.74 4.76
C ILE A 82 22.99 -26.43 4.83
N LEU A 83 23.48 -25.44 5.58
CA LEU A 83 22.86 -24.12 5.70
C LEU A 83 22.80 -23.40 4.35
N GLY A 84 23.83 -23.55 3.49
CA GLY A 84 23.83 -22.98 2.15
C GLY A 84 22.76 -23.61 1.25
N ILE A 85 22.60 -24.95 1.30
CA ILE A 85 21.55 -25.66 0.55
C ILE A 85 20.15 -25.26 1.05
N VAL A 86 19.95 -25.24 2.37
CA VAL A 86 18.67 -24.82 2.96
C VAL A 86 18.36 -23.38 2.58
N GLY A 87 19.34 -22.46 2.66
CA GLY A 87 19.18 -21.07 2.27
C GLY A 87 18.87 -20.88 0.79
N LEU A 88 19.29 -21.82 -0.08
CA LEU A 88 18.96 -21.80 -1.50
C LEU A 88 17.58 -22.40 -1.80
N CYS A 89 17.19 -23.47 -1.11
CA CYS A 89 15.92 -24.16 -1.32
C CYS A 89 14.73 -23.41 -0.70
N LEU A 90 14.95 -22.74 0.43
CA LEU A 90 13.91 -22.03 1.16
C LEU A 90 13.15 -20.98 0.31
N PRO A 91 13.82 -20.11 -0.47
CA PRO A 91 13.14 -19.18 -1.38
C PRO A 91 12.26 -19.89 -2.42
N VAL A 92 12.75 -21.00 -2.97
CA VAL A 92 12.00 -21.75 -4.01
C VAL A 92 10.71 -22.31 -3.44
N VAL A 93 10.74 -22.81 -2.20
CA VAL A 93 9.53 -23.31 -1.51
C VAL A 93 8.60 -22.16 -1.13
N MET A 94 9.14 -20.99 -0.75
CA MET A 94 8.34 -19.82 -0.35
C MET A 94 7.67 -19.09 -1.51
N LEU A 95 8.22 -19.15 -2.74
CA LEU A 95 7.68 -18.46 -3.92
C LEU A 95 6.21 -18.78 -4.20
N PRO A 96 5.74 -20.05 -4.22
CA PRO A 96 4.32 -20.34 -4.44
C PRO A 96 3.42 -19.77 -3.34
N PHE A 97 3.86 -19.77 -2.08
CA PHE A 97 3.08 -19.17 -0.99
C PHE A 97 2.92 -17.65 -1.15
N VAL A 98 4.00 -16.95 -1.52
CA VAL A 98 3.96 -15.52 -1.83
C VAL A 98 3.03 -15.26 -3.02
N GLY A 99 3.07 -16.10 -4.04
CA GLY A 99 2.18 -16.03 -5.21
C GLY A 99 0.71 -16.16 -4.82
N ILE A 100 0.35 -17.15 -4.01
CA ILE A 100 -1.03 -17.37 -3.54
C ILE A 100 -1.51 -16.19 -2.70
N VAL A 101 -0.70 -15.74 -1.72
CA VAL A 101 -1.05 -14.59 -0.88
C VAL A 101 -1.24 -13.32 -1.72
N SER A 102 -0.36 -13.08 -2.70
CA SER A 102 -0.47 -11.92 -3.60
C SER A 102 -1.73 -11.98 -4.47
N ALA A 103 -2.08 -13.17 -4.97
CA ALA A 103 -3.28 -13.37 -5.79
C ALA A 103 -4.58 -13.04 -5.03
N ILE A 104 -4.61 -13.22 -3.72
CA ILE A 104 -5.75 -12.88 -2.86
C ILE A 104 -5.68 -11.41 -2.39
N ALA A 105 -4.49 -10.95 -2.00
CA ALA A 105 -4.30 -9.64 -1.40
C ALA A 105 -4.50 -8.49 -2.41
N ILE A 106 -4.05 -8.65 -3.66
CA ILE A 106 -4.14 -7.58 -4.67
C ILE A 106 -5.60 -7.22 -4.98
N PRO A 107 -6.51 -8.16 -5.32
CA PRO A 107 -7.92 -7.85 -5.55
C PRO A 107 -8.60 -7.24 -4.32
N ALA A 108 -8.27 -7.73 -3.12
CA ALA A 108 -8.81 -7.19 -1.87
C ALA A 108 -8.39 -5.73 -1.65
N LEU A 109 -7.12 -5.40 -1.89
CA LEU A 109 -6.61 -4.03 -1.79
C LEU A 109 -7.24 -3.09 -2.84
N LEU A 110 -7.42 -3.55 -4.07
CA LEU A 110 -8.09 -2.78 -5.12
C LEU A 110 -9.54 -2.50 -4.75
N GLY A 111 -10.26 -3.49 -4.21
CA GLY A 111 -11.62 -3.33 -3.70
C GLY A 111 -11.69 -2.34 -2.54
N GLN A 112 -10.74 -2.37 -1.60
CA GLN A 112 -10.67 -1.39 -0.51
C GLN A 112 -10.39 0.04 -1.01
N ARG A 113 -9.49 0.20 -1.99
CA ARG A 113 -9.23 1.50 -2.62
C ARG A 113 -10.46 2.05 -3.33
N ALA A 114 -11.19 1.20 -4.06
CA ALA A 114 -12.43 1.60 -4.70
C ALA A 114 -13.46 2.10 -3.67
N ARG A 115 -13.69 1.34 -2.60
CA ARG A 115 -14.59 1.74 -1.50
C ARG A 115 -14.15 3.03 -0.80
N ALA A 116 -12.83 3.23 -0.63
CA ALA A 116 -12.31 4.47 -0.04
C ALA A 116 -12.58 5.69 -0.94
N ARG A 117 -12.41 5.53 -2.27
CA ARG A 117 -12.75 6.58 -3.25
C ARG A 117 -14.25 6.89 -3.27
N ASP A 118 -15.10 5.87 -3.22
CA ASP A 118 -16.55 6.05 -3.15
C ASP A 118 -16.95 6.81 -1.88
N LYS A 119 -16.40 6.40 -0.72
CA LYS A 119 -16.65 7.10 0.54
C LYS A 119 -16.17 8.56 0.51
N ALA A 120 -15.00 8.81 -0.08
CA ALA A 120 -14.48 10.17 -0.24
C ALA A 120 -15.40 11.02 -1.13
N ALA A 121 -15.88 10.46 -2.25
CA ALA A 121 -16.80 11.16 -3.15
C ALA A 121 -18.14 11.52 -2.45
N ILE A 122 -18.72 10.57 -1.71
CA ILE A 122 -19.95 10.79 -0.94
C ILE A 122 -19.73 11.81 0.17
N SER A 123 -18.64 11.70 0.92
CA SER A 123 -18.31 12.63 2.00
C SER A 123 -18.11 14.05 1.47
N ASN A 124 -17.37 14.20 0.37
CA ASN A 124 -17.16 15.48 -0.29
C ASN A 124 -18.49 16.08 -0.76
N MET A 125 -19.33 15.31 -1.45
CA MET A 125 -20.65 15.74 -1.89
C MET A 125 -21.51 16.21 -0.71
N THR A 126 -21.56 15.43 0.37
CA THR A 126 -22.38 15.75 1.54
C THR A 126 -21.86 17.01 2.26
N ALA A 127 -20.53 17.14 2.43
CA ALA A 127 -19.95 18.32 3.05
C ALA A 127 -20.24 19.58 2.24
N ARG A 128 -20.09 19.52 0.91
CA ARG A 128 -20.34 20.67 0.04
C ARG A 128 -21.82 21.01 -0.06
N LEU A 129 -22.70 20.02 -0.02
CA LEU A 129 -24.14 20.26 0.05
C LEU A 129 -24.51 21.04 1.32
N ASN A 130 -23.98 20.65 2.46
CA ASN A 130 -24.23 21.35 3.72
C ASN A 130 -23.67 22.79 3.69
N ASP A 131 -22.48 22.99 3.08
CA ASP A 131 -21.90 24.31 2.91
C ASP A 131 -22.76 25.21 1.99
N LEU A 132 -23.24 24.65 0.88
CA LEU A 132 -24.14 25.36 -0.04
C LEU A 132 -25.46 25.75 0.63
N THR A 133 -26.03 24.86 1.43
CA THR A 133 -27.25 25.16 2.22
C THR A 133 -26.97 26.30 3.21
N GLY A 134 -25.88 26.23 3.95
CA GLY A 134 -25.49 27.30 4.87
C GLY A 134 -25.18 28.66 4.19
N GLN A 135 -24.69 28.64 2.95
CA GLN A 135 -24.54 29.86 2.15
C GLN A 135 -25.87 30.39 1.64
N TYR A 136 -26.78 29.48 1.23
CA TYR A 136 -28.15 29.86 0.87
C TYR A 136 -28.83 30.58 2.02
N ASP A 137 -28.83 30.03 3.23
CA ASP A 137 -29.46 30.60 4.42
C ASP A 137 -28.98 32.04 4.67
N LYS A 138 -27.64 32.25 4.58
CA LYS A 138 -27.05 33.60 4.73
C LYS A 138 -27.52 34.56 3.65
N LEU A 139 -27.64 34.13 2.40
CA LEU A 139 -28.09 34.98 1.30
C LEU A 139 -29.58 35.26 1.39
N ALA A 140 -30.38 34.27 1.81
CA ALA A 140 -31.82 34.42 2.05
C ALA A 140 -32.13 35.43 3.19
N GLU A 141 -31.34 35.42 4.27
CA GLU A 141 -31.43 36.41 5.34
C GLU A 141 -31.24 37.84 4.83
N THR A 142 -30.42 38.05 3.80
CA THR A 142 -30.20 39.37 3.19
C THR A 142 -31.30 39.77 2.19
N LYS A 143 -32.34 38.94 2.02
CA LYS A 143 -33.48 39.15 1.10
C LYS A 143 -33.09 39.38 -0.35
N GLN A 144 -32.02 38.69 -0.80
CA GLN A 144 -31.61 38.73 -2.20
C GLN A 144 -32.63 38.01 -3.10
N PRO A 145 -32.84 38.47 -4.33
CA PRO A 145 -33.71 37.78 -5.26
C PRO A 145 -33.13 36.40 -5.65
N PRO A 146 -33.95 35.39 -5.93
CA PRO A 146 -33.54 34.01 -6.20
C PRO A 146 -32.48 33.87 -7.32
N GLU A 147 -32.54 34.74 -8.33
CA GLU A 147 -31.56 34.75 -9.42
C GLU A 147 -30.15 35.18 -8.98
N GLU A 148 -30.07 36.15 -8.07
CA GLU A 148 -28.78 36.57 -7.49
C GLU A 148 -28.21 35.52 -6.54
N ILE A 149 -29.07 34.87 -5.76
CA ILE A 149 -28.71 33.75 -4.87
C ILE A 149 -28.12 32.63 -5.71
N LYS A 150 -28.74 32.24 -6.83
CA LYS A 150 -28.26 31.23 -7.78
C LYS A 150 -26.84 31.56 -8.26
N GLY A 151 -26.64 32.78 -8.77
CA GLY A 151 -25.33 33.23 -9.26
C GLY A 151 -24.25 33.27 -8.18
N SER A 152 -24.63 33.66 -6.97
CA SER A 152 -23.75 33.69 -5.80
C SER A 152 -23.33 32.29 -5.36
N LEU A 153 -24.25 31.31 -5.31
CA LEU A 153 -23.96 29.91 -4.98
C LEU A 153 -23.08 29.25 -6.04
N GLU A 154 -23.36 29.51 -7.32
CA GLU A 154 -22.52 28.99 -8.41
C GLU A 154 -21.10 29.55 -8.35
N THR A 155 -20.95 30.84 -8.09
CA THR A 155 -19.64 31.48 -7.92
C THR A 155 -18.92 30.96 -6.70
N TYR A 156 -19.63 30.78 -5.59
CA TYR A 156 -19.09 30.20 -4.37
C TYR A 156 -18.56 28.80 -4.61
N LEU A 157 -19.33 27.92 -5.28
CA LEU A 157 -18.90 26.56 -5.61
C LEU A 157 -17.64 26.57 -6.48
N LYS A 158 -17.61 27.42 -7.52
CA LYS A 158 -16.48 27.50 -8.45
C LYS A 158 -15.20 28.04 -7.81
N THR A 159 -15.32 29.02 -6.91
CA THR A 159 -14.16 29.66 -6.28
C THR A 159 -13.68 28.91 -5.05
N SER A 160 -14.56 28.58 -4.14
CA SER A 160 -14.17 27.98 -2.84
C SER A 160 -13.68 26.54 -3.00
N TYR A 161 -14.16 25.82 -4.01
CA TYR A 161 -13.82 24.41 -4.21
C TYR A 161 -13.10 24.12 -5.54
N ALA A 162 -12.47 25.13 -6.12
CA ALA A 162 -11.69 24.99 -7.36
C ALA A 162 -10.53 23.99 -7.23
N GLN A 163 -10.01 23.79 -6.04
CA GLN A 163 -8.90 22.86 -5.77
C GLN A 163 -9.35 21.41 -5.50
N ASP A 164 -10.65 21.21 -5.30
CA ASP A 164 -11.16 19.88 -5.04
C ASP A 164 -11.06 19.02 -6.31
N LYS A 165 -10.60 17.78 -6.14
CA LYS A 165 -10.40 16.85 -7.25
C LYS A 165 -11.37 15.67 -7.14
N ASN A 166 -11.78 15.18 -8.30
CA ASN A 166 -12.56 13.96 -8.36
C ASN A 166 -11.70 12.78 -7.83
N PRO A 167 -12.14 12.03 -6.80
CA PRO A 167 -11.37 10.94 -6.22
C PRO A 167 -11.07 9.78 -7.20
N TRP A 168 -11.87 9.66 -8.26
CA TRP A 168 -11.71 8.63 -9.29
C TRP A 168 -10.86 9.08 -10.47
N ASN A 169 -10.98 10.34 -10.87
CA ASN A 169 -10.23 10.92 -11.98
C ASN A 169 -9.80 12.36 -11.66
N MET A 170 -8.57 12.54 -11.26
CA MET A 170 -8.04 13.85 -10.87
C MET A 170 -7.98 14.88 -12.02
N ALA A 171 -8.14 14.43 -13.28
CA ALA A 171 -8.21 15.32 -14.43
C ALA A 171 -9.59 15.94 -14.62
N GLU A 172 -10.62 15.32 -14.03
CA GLU A 172 -11.99 15.80 -14.09
C GLU A 172 -12.31 16.69 -12.88
N PRO A 173 -13.18 17.70 -13.04
CA PRO A 173 -13.62 18.52 -11.92
C PRO A 173 -14.39 17.67 -10.90
N ALA A 174 -14.23 18.00 -9.61
CA ALA A 174 -14.91 17.29 -8.55
C ALA A 174 -16.43 17.51 -8.58
N TYR A 175 -16.87 18.66 -9.09
CA TYR A 175 -18.25 19.09 -9.03
C TYR A 175 -18.78 19.60 -10.37
N ARG A 176 -20.08 19.42 -10.57
CA ARG A 176 -20.87 20.08 -11.61
C ARG A 176 -22.05 20.79 -10.94
N TRP A 177 -22.47 21.86 -11.53
CA TRP A 177 -23.61 22.64 -11.11
C TRP A 177 -24.70 22.58 -12.18
N THR A 178 -25.92 22.35 -11.74
CA THR A 178 -27.10 22.41 -12.62
C THR A 178 -28.19 23.20 -11.91
N PHE A 179 -29.04 23.81 -12.69
CA PHE A 179 -30.13 24.62 -12.21
C PHE A 179 -31.43 24.24 -12.90
N THR A 180 -32.52 24.26 -12.14
CA THR A 180 -33.86 24.09 -12.70
C THR A 180 -34.83 25.07 -11.99
N GLU A 181 -35.85 25.52 -12.70
CA GLU A 181 -36.85 26.41 -12.18
C GLU A 181 -38.08 25.60 -11.74
N GLY A 182 -38.34 25.65 -10.44
CA GLY A 182 -39.48 25.00 -9.82
C GLY A 182 -39.45 23.47 -9.94
N GLY A 183 -40.07 22.80 -9.03
CA GLY A 183 -40.15 21.34 -9.07
C GLY A 183 -40.53 20.76 -7.72
N THR A 184 -40.84 19.46 -7.73
CA THR A 184 -41.01 18.65 -6.53
C THR A 184 -39.68 18.04 -6.15
N THR A 185 -39.51 17.60 -4.88
CA THR A 185 -38.35 16.83 -4.41
C THR A 185 -38.09 15.61 -5.28
N GLN A 186 -39.14 14.99 -5.80
CA GLN A 186 -39.05 13.83 -6.66
C GLN A 186 -38.43 14.19 -8.03
N GLU A 187 -38.91 15.26 -8.67
CA GLU A 187 -38.35 15.75 -9.95
C GLU A 187 -36.88 16.16 -9.79
N ALA A 188 -36.52 16.86 -8.72
CA ALA A 188 -35.15 17.22 -8.42
C ALA A 188 -34.27 15.96 -8.24
N THR A 189 -34.74 14.94 -7.55
CA THR A 189 -34.04 13.68 -7.35
C THR A 189 -33.86 12.92 -8.69
N GLU A 190 -34.89 12.88 -9.52
CA GLU A 190 -34.80 12.23 -10.85
C GLU A 190 -33.84 12.97 -11.79
N LEU A 191 -33.83 14.30 -11.80
CA LEU A 191 -32.87 15.11 -12.55
C LEU A 191 -31.44 14.86 -12.07
N LEU A 192 -31.22 14.85 -10.77
CA LEU A 192 -29.94 14.51 -10.18
C LEU A 192 -29.49 13.11 -10.58
N ALA A 193 -30.40 12.13 -10.54
CA ALA A 193 -30.11 10.76 -10.95
C ALA A 193 -29.71 10.64 -12.42
N ARG A 194 -30.30 11.42 -13.31
CA ARG A 194 -29.96 11.47 -14.73
C ARG A 194 -28.63 12.16 -15.01
N GLU A 195 -28.41 13.33 -14.42
CA GLU A 195 -27.19 14.13 -14.63
C GLU A 195 -25.92 13.45 -14.12
N GLN A 196 -26.00 12.76 -13.03
CA GLN A 196 -24.84 12.06 -12.42
C GLN A 196 -24.40 10.82 -13.17
N ALA A 197 -25.22 10.26 -14.06
CA ALA A 197 -24.91 9.01 -14.74
C ALA A 197 -23.65 9.07 -15.65
N ARG A 198 -23.09 10.26 -15.86
CA ARG A 198 -22.02 10.50 -16.81
C ARG A 198 -20.62 10.26 -16.27
N VAL A 199 -20.30 10.71 -15.07
CA VAL A 199 -18.93 10.66 -14.54
C VAL A 199 -18.87 10.04 -13.15
N LEU A 200 -18.00 9.02 -13.01
CA LEU A 200 -17.78 8.34 -11.74
C LEU A 200 -17.05 9.25 -10.73
N GLY A 201 -17.58 9.36 -9.51
CA GLY A 201 -16.99 10.13 -8.43
C GLY A 201 -17.14 11.65 -8.52
N GLN A 202 -17.70 12.17 -9.63
CA GLN A 202 -18.06 13.59 -9.73
C GLN A 202 -19.41 13.83 -9.06
N ALA A 203 -19.49 14.82 -8.19
CA ALA A 203 -20.75 15.25 -7.60
C ALA A 203 -21.44 16.30 -8.49
N VAL A 204 -22.74 16.13 -8.67
CA VAL A 204 -23.60 17.09 -9.36
C VAL A 204 -24.46 17.77 -8.32
N PHE A 205 -24.46 19.10 -8.29
CA PHE A 205 -25.34 19.88 -7.43
C PHE A 205 -26.44 20.52 -8.24
N LEU A 206 -27.65 20.44 -7.71
CA LEU A 206 -28.87 21.03 -8.27
C LEU A 206 -29.40 22.07 -7.30
N PHE A 207 -29.68 23.25 -7.82
CA PHE A 207 -30.44 24.28 -7.11
C PHE A 207 -31.78 24.49 -7.79
N THR A 208 -32.85 24.43 -7.01
CA THR A 208 -34.23 24.77 -7.44
C THR A 208 -34.68 25.92 -6.57
N ALA A 209 -34.95 27.06 -7.19
CA ALA A 209 -35.42 28.23 -6.46
C ALA A 209 -36.83 28.02 -5.88
N PRO A 210 -37.11 28.51 -4.64
CA PRO A 210 -38.47 28.53 -4.14
C PRO A 210 -39.34 29.42 -5.00
N VAL A 211 -40.55 28.98 -5.29
CA VAL A 211 -41.55 29.73 -6.04
C VAL A 211 -42.81 29.84 -5.17
N GLN A 212 -43.63 30.88 -5.37
CA GLN A 212 -44.84 31.08 -4.58
C GLN A 212 -45.67 29.80 -4.39
N GLY A 213 -45.75 29.34 -3.13
CA GLY A 213 -46.47 28.14 -2.74
C GLY A 213 -45.72 26.82 -2.95
N ARG A 214 -44.42 26.84 -3.26
CA ARG A 214 -43.56 25.65 -3.38
C ARG A 214 -42.19 25.93 -2.81
N SER A 215 -41.71 25.01 -2.00
CA SER A 215 -40.33 25.04 -1.48
C SER A 215 -39.30 24.87 -2.62
N GLY A 216 -38.11 25.42 -2.41
CA GLY A 216 -36.97 25.14 -3.23
C GLY A 216 -36.15 23.97 -2.69
N PHE A 217 -35.13 23.55 -3.44
CA PHE A 217 -34.26 22.45 -3.05
C PHE A 217 -32.81 22.74 -3.42
N ILE A 218 -31.92 22.37 -2.53
CA ILE A 218 -30.51 22.20 -2.85
C ILE A 218 -30.21 20.71 -2.76
N GLY A 219 -29.82 20.09 -3.87
CA GLY A 219 -29.54 18.67 -3.93
C GLY A 219 -28.14 18.37 -4.43
N GLY A 220 -27.61 17.25 -4.00
CA GLY A 220 -26.36 16.71 -4.50
C GLY A 220 -26.51 15.23 -4.83
N ALA A 221 -25.81 14.80 -5.88
CA ALA A 221 -25.77 13.41 -6.26
C ALA A 221 -24.38 13.02 -6.76
N VAL A 222 -23.97 11.79 -6.47
CA VAL A 222 -22.68 11.26 -6.89
C VAL A 222 -22.82 9.81 -7.34
N LYS A 223 -22.19 9.47 -8.46
CA LYS A 223 -22.07 8.09 -8.93
C LYS A 223 -20.88 7.40 -8.28
N VAL A 224 -21.11 6.22 -7.74
CA VAL A 224 -20.10 5.38 -7.07
C VAL A 224 -19.91 4.07 -7.85
N GLN A 225 -18.75 3.45 -7.69
CA GLN A 225 -18.47 2.17 -8.35
C GLN A 225 -19.17 1.02 -7.64
N ASN A 226 -19.14 1.03 -6.29
CA ASN A 226 -19.78 -0.01 -5.51
C ASN A 226 -21.20 0.39 -5.19
N SER A 227 -22.17 -0.48 -5.51
CA SER A 227 -23.57 -0.20 -5.19
C SER A 227 -23.80 -0.09 -3.68
N ILE A 228 -24.61 0.90 -3.31
CA ILE A 228 -25.11 1.08 -1.94
C ILE A 228 -26.61 0.85 -2.00
N ASN A 229 -27.10 -0.13 -1.25
CA ASN A 229 -28.50 -0.56 -1.28
C ASN A 229 -29.00 -0.95 -2.69
N GLY A 230 -28.13 -1.48 -3.55
CA GLY A 230 -28.47 -1.87 -4.92
C GLY A 230 -28.35 -0.77 -5.96
N GLU A 231 -28.07 0.47 -5.56
CA GLU A 231 -27.91 1.62 -6.45
C GLU A 231 -26.45 2.08 -6.52
N ASN A 232 -26.01 2.44 -7.72
CA ASN A 232 -24.66 3.01 -7.93
C ASN A 232 -24.64 4.53 -7.82
N THR A 233 -25.68 5.08 -7.22
CA THR A 233 -26.01 6.50 -7.14
C THR A 233 -26.39 6.84 -5.72
N VAL A 234 -25.74 7.85 -5.16
CA VAL A 234 -26.10 8.42 -3.86
C VAL A 234 -26.62 9.82 -4.09
N THR A 235 -27.86 10.05 -3.71
CA THR A 235 -28.54 11.36 -3.78
C THR A 235 -28.85 11.87 -2.39
N LYS A 236 -28.77 13.18 -2.21
CA LYS A 236 -29.23 13.88 -1.01
C LYS A 236 -29.78 15.22 -1.43
N ALA A 237 -30.95 15.55 -0.94
CA ALA A 237 -31.58 16.87 -1.14
C ALA A 237 -31.99 17.48 0.19
N VAL A 238 -31.93 18.81 0.27
CA VAL A 238 -32.35 19.62 1.42
C VAL A 238 -33.38 20.59 0.89
N GLU A 239 -34.53 20.64 1.54
CA GLU A 239 -35.59 21.58 1.28
C GLU A 239 -35.21 22.96 1.81
N ILE A 240 -35.50 23.99 1.05
CA ILE A 240 -35.22 25.39 1.37
C ILE A 240 -36.51 26.19 1.19
N GLU A 241 -36.79 27.11 2.10
CA GLU A 241 -37.98 27.98 2.12
C GLU A 241 -37.67 29.40 1.67
#